data_178c418eb8333573c160f43f7d2c16fe
#
_entry.id   178c418eb8333573c160f43f7d2c16fe
#
_cell.length_a   1.000
_cell.length_b   1.000
_cell.length_c   1.000
_cell.angle_alpha   90.00
_cell.angle_beta   90.00
_cell.angle_gamma   90.00
#
_symmetry.space_group_name_H-M   'P 1'
#
loop_
_entity.id
_entity.type
_entity.pdbx_description
1 polymer ?
#
loop_
_entity_poly.entity_id
_entity_poly.type
_entity_poly.pdbx_seq_one_letter_code
_entity_poly.pdbx_strand_id
1 'polypeptide(L)'
;KQIPSLKHFSLYSERDTDKYNELIVPLVYRMTNLEELNLHLVVYCEKRFIGGYDLTRNIISRLLQLNKFVFNIRSRLPLNDQAYLSSNEDSQRSFNGFKNNKIISCVDYFPDRKEGQCHIYSYPYPAKYYEYITNNFPDGLFKYVREVSLYDERPFEHEFFIKIAKSFPFMEKLTVYNNKPQMNKFDERSKDDNRHLSAIQYPYLRLLDLFDAHDDYAEQFLLEFKTCLPIKLNLHVHFSTLSRVTHNFTRNATRMNCAKIIDSGVSGGNSSTSKQLLKDYVSDAKIIFSNSVE
;
A
#
# COMPACT_ATOMS: atom_id res chain seq x y z
N LYS A 1 -1.31 15.61 34.86
CA LYS A 1 -1.43 14.56 35.89
C LYS A 1 -0.74 13.31 35.44
N GLN A 2 0.10 12.68 36.25
CA GLN A 2 0.81 11.42 35.96
C GLN A 2 -0.13 10.23 36.01
N ILE A 3 0.18 9.16 35.23
CA ILE A 3 -0.57 7.90 35.17
C ILE A 3 0.42 6.74 35.50
N PRO A 4 0.89 6.64 36.73
CA PRO A 4 1.96 5.70 37.10
C PRO A 4 1.50 4.24 37.14
N SER A 5 0.21 3.97 37.23
CA SER A 5 -0.34 2.60 37.24
C SER A 5 -0.40 1.93 35.88
N LEU A 6 -0.23 2.70 34.76
CA LEU A 6 -0.35 2.18 33.43
C LEU A 6 0.94 1.49 32.99
N LYS A 7 0.84 0.19 32.64
CA LYS A 7 1.98 -0.64 32.20
C LYS A 7 1.98 -0.91 30.70
N HIS A 8 0.82 -0.91 30.07
CA HIS A 8 0.67 -1.21 28.66
C HIS A 8 -0.15 -0.10 28.00
N PHE A 9 0.36 0.47 26.92
CA PHE A 9 -0.35 1.49 26.15
C PHE A 9 -0.24 1.23 24.65
N SER A 10 -1.37 1.32 23.98
CA SER A 10 -1.44 1.21 22.52
C SER A 10 -2.21 2.41 21.98
N LEU A 11 -1.62 3.10 21.02
CA LEU A 11 -2.23 4.21 20.28
C LEU A 11 -2.24 3.90 18.80
N TYR A 12 -3.42 3.92 18.23
CA TYR A 12 -3.67 3.65 16.82
C TYR A 12 -4.40 4.83 16.19
N SER A 13 -3.86 5.39 15.10
CA SER A 13 -4.51 6.40 14.29
C SER A 13 -4.10 6.27 12.83
N GLU A 14 -5.10 6.08 11.93
CA GLU A 14 -4.94 6.18 10.48
C GLU A 14 -5.02 7.62 9.98
N ARG A 15 -5.59 8.51 10.78
CA ARG A 15 -5.68 9.92 10.42
C ARG A 15 -4.37 10.63 10.70
N ASP A 16 -3.98 11.48 9.77
CA ASP A 16 -2.82 12.36 9.91
C ASP A 16 -2.96 13.24 11.15
N THR A 17 -1.89 13.36 11.91
CA THR A 17 -1.79 14.30 13.02
C THR A 17 -0.57 15.20 12.90
N ASP A 18 -0.72 16.47 13.10
CA ASP A 18 0.36 17.45 13.24
C ASP A 18 0.78 17.63 14.72
N LYS A 19 0.09 16.97 15.65
CA LYS A 19 0.24 17.14 17.10
C LYS A 19 1.13 16.09 17.78
N TYR A 20 2.04 15.46 17.04
CA TYR A 20 2.94 14.45 17.63
C TYR A 20 3.73 14.98 18.82
N ASN A 21 4.40 16.15 18.67
CA ASN A 21 5.21 16.74 19.72
C ASN A 21 4.38 17.41 20.81
N GLU A 22 3.20 17.94 20.50
CA GLU A 22 2.36 18.70 21.42
C GLU A 22 1.43 17.80 22.25
N LEU A 23 0.97 16.69 21.72
CA LEU A 23 0.02 15.82 22.39
C LEU A 23 0.57 14.41 22.66
N ILE A 24 1.13 13.72 21.65
CA ILE A 24 1.50 12.31 21.78
C ILE A 24 2.72 12.16 22.70
N VAL A 25 3.78 12.91 22.46
CA VAL A 25 4.99 12.87 23.29
C VAL A 25 4.69 13.25 24.75
N PRO A 26 3.99 14.36 25.07
CA PRO A 26 3.61 14.68 26.45
C PRO A 26 2.64 13.68 27.08
N LEU A 27 1.76 13.05 26.31
CA LEU A 27 0.90 11.98 26.80
C LEU A 27 1.74 10.79 27.29
N VAL A 28 2.69 10.34 26.47
CA VAL A 28 3.59 9.22 26.82
C VAL A 28 4.43 9.55 28.07
N TYR A 29 4.89 10.79 28.27
CA TYR A 29 5.65 11.21 29.45
C TYR A 29 4.87 11.11 30.76
N ARG A 30 3.55 11.02 30.69
CA ARG A 30 2.71 10.85 31.90
C ARG A 30 2.66 9.40 32.39
N MET A 31 3.14 8.45 31.60
CA MET A 31 3.06 7.00 31.82
C MET A 31 4.43 6.48 32.27
N THR A 32 4.93 6.94 33.45
CA THR A 32 6.31 6.74 33.89
C THR A 32 6.71 5.28 34.11
N ASN A 33 5.74 4.41 34.42
CA ASN A 33 5.98 2.98 34.70
C ASN A 33 5.53 2.09 33.51
N LEU A 34 5.49 2.67 32.28
CA LEU A 34 5.09 1.93 31.09
C LEU A 34 6.12 0.86 30.74
N GLU A 35 5.66 -0.38 30.62
CA GLU A 35 6.48 -1.54 30.27
C GLU A 35 6.36 -1.89 28.77
N GLU A 36 5.17 -1.69 28.18
CA GLU A 36 4.93 -1.92 26.76
C GLU A 36 4.27 -0.71 26.10
N LEU A 37 4.82 -0.29 24.97
CA LEU A 37 4.28 0.77 24.12
C LEU A 37 4.09 0.27 22.69
N ASN A 38 2.89 0.50 22.16
CA ASN A 38 2.58 0.24 20.75
C ASN A 38 2.04 1.51 20.11
N LEU A 39 2.74 2.03 19.07
CA LEU A 39 2.35 3.23 18.33
C LEU A 39 2.12 2.93 16.87
N HIS A 40 0.90 3.17 16.39
CA HIS A 40 0.57 3.15 14.98
C HIS A 40 0.04 4.53 14.57
N LEU A 41 0.83 5.30 13.82
CA LEU A 41 0.58 6.71 13.60
C LEU A 41 0.89 7.15 12.16
N VAL A 42 0.10 8.08 11.65
CA VAL A 42 0.45 8.90 10.50
C VAL A 42 0.66 10.34 11.01
N VAL A 43 1.86 10.88 10.76
CA VAL A 43 2.27 12.17 11.34
C VAL A 43 2.66 13.14 10.25
N TYR A 44 2.03 14.31 10.24
CA TYR A 44 2.43 15.42 9.40
C TYR A 44 3.54 16.22 10.08
N CYS A 45 4.69 16.33 9.42
CA CYS A 45 5.87 17.01 9.92
C CYS A 45 6.13 18.30 9.14
N GLU A 46 6.59 19.36 9.82
CA GLU A 46 6.88 20.63 9.16
C GLU A 46 8.30 20.73 8.61
N LYS A 47 9.27 20.11 9.28
CA LYS A 47 10.71 20.35 9.01
C LYS A 47 11.50 19.09 8.69
N ARG A 48 11.21 17.98 9.33
CA ARG A 48 11.92 16.70 9.14
C ARG A 48 11.06 15.53 9.59
N PHE A 49 11.33 14.38 9.05
CA PHE A 49 10.68 13.13 9.44
C PHE A 49 10.99 12.72 10.90
N ILE A 50 10.10 11.94 11.48
CA ILE A 50 10.36 11.26 12.75
C ILE A 50 11.33 10.11 12.48
N GLY A 51 12.48 10.13 13.15
CA GLY A 51 13.52 9.11 13.02
C GLY A 51 13.92 8.49 14.36
N GLY A 52 14.97 7.66 14.31
CA GLY A 52 15.48 6.95 15.50
C GLY A 52 15.92 7.89 16.61
N TYR A 53 16.52 9.02 16.29
CA TYR A 53 16.89 10.04 17.28
C TYR A 53 15.68 10.61 18.02
N ASP A 54 14.58 10.85 17.32
CA ASP A 54 13.36 11.37 17.94
C ASP A 54 12.74 10.34 18.87
N LEU A 55 12.63 9.09 18.41
CA LEU A 55 12.11 8.00 19.24
C LEU A 55 13.00 7.72 20.45
N THR A 56 14.32 7.76 20.30
CA THR A 56 15.25 7.61 21.42
C THR A 56 15.07 8.75 22.42
N ARG A 57 15.12 10.01 21.96
CA ARG A 57 15.04 11.19 22.82
C ARG A 57 13.68 11.33 23.50
N ASN A 58 12.62 11.12 22.75
CA ASN A 58 11.26 11.43 23.20
C ASN A 58 10.56 10.26 23.88
N ILE A 59 11.02 9.02 23.69
CA ILE A 59 10.35 7.84 24.21
C ILE A 59 11.32 6.99 25.05
N ILE A 60 12.33 6.37 24.40
CA ILE A 60 13.16 5.36 25.06
C ILE A 60 13.91 5.91 26.27
N SER A 61 14.54 7.09 26.14
CA SER A 61 15.31 7.69 27.24
C SER A 61 14.45 8.21 28.39
N ARG A 62 13.14 8.29 28.22
CA ARG A 62 12.18 8.80 29.21
C ARG A 62 11.41 7.69 29.93
N LEU A 63 11.20 6.57 29.27
CA LEU A 63 10.45 5.43 29.81
C LEU A 63 11.43 4.34 30.25
N LEU A 64 11.99 4.48 31.45
CA LEU A 64 13.05 3.60 31.95
C LEU A 64 12.60 2.15 32.19
N GLN A 65 11.30 1.92 32.31
CA GLN A 65 10.71 0.59 32.50
C GLN A 65 10.28 -0.05 31.18
N LEU A 66 10.44 0.68 30.03
CA LEU A 66 9.99 0.20 28.73
C LEU A 66 10.86 -0.97 28.25
N ASN A 67 10.28 -2.15 28.23
CA ASN A 67 10.94 -3.38 27.77
C ASN A 67 10.47 -3.85 26.40
N LYS A 68 9.28 -3.35 25.95
CA LYS A 68 8.76 -3.64 24.61
C LYS A 68 8.23 -2.38 23.95
N PHE A 69 8.85 -2.01 22.83
CA PHE A 69 8.41 -0.88 22.00
C PHE A 69 8.17 -1.35 20.58
N VAL A 70 6.90 -1.37 20.17
CA VAL A 70 6.47 -1.72 18.83
C VAL A 70 5.90 -0.47 18.18
N PHE A 71 6.28 -0.20 16.95
CA PHE A 71 5.77 0.97 16.24
C PHE A 71 5.64 0.74 14.74
N ASN A 72 4.74 1.51 14.16
CA ASN A 72 4.51 1.70 12.75
C ASN A 72 4.15 3.17 12.55
N ILE A 73 5.12 3.97 12.15
CA ILE A 73 4.98 5.42 12.04
C ILE A 73 5.28 5.84 10.61
N ARG A 74 4.32 6.51 9.99
CA ARG A 74 4.48 7.14 8.70
C ARG A 74 4.52 8.65 8.91
N SER A 75 5.65 9.27 8.58
CA SER A 75 5.83 10.72 8.60
C SER A 75 5.64 11.27 7.20
N ARG A 76 4.90 12.36 7.07
CA ARG A 76 4.70 13.10 5.83
C ARG A 76 5.26 14.51 6.00
N LEU A 77 5.94 15.02 4.97
CA LEU A 77 6.64 16.29 4.99
C LEU A 77 6.41 17.05 3.68
N PRO A 78 5.98 18.32 3.70
CA PRO A 78 5.92 19.12 2.48
C PRO A 78 7.34 19.38 1.93
N LEU A 79 7.51 19.18 0.62
CA LEU A 79 8.74 19.54 -0.07
C LEU A 79 8.72 21.03 -0.38
N ASN A 80 9.56 21.78 0.32
CA ASN A 80 9.85 23.17 0.05
C ASN A 80 11.35 23.32 -0.27
N ASP A 81 11.76 24.45 -0.80
CA ASP A 81 13.14 24.69 -1.25
C ASP A 81 14.20 24.57 -0.14
N GLN A 82 13.81 24.49 1.11
CA GLN A 82 14.67 24.36 2.29
C GLN A 82 14.58 22.99 2.96
N ALA A 83 13.84 22.05 2.40
CA ALA A 83 13.70 20.72 2.98
C ALA A 83 15.03 19.94 2.87
N TYR A 84 15.56 19.51 4.02
CA TYR A 84 16.64 18.52 4.03
C TYR A 84 16.08 17.17 3.62
N LEU A 85 16.51 16.70 2.46
CA LEU A 85 16.08 15.41 1.91
C LEU A 85 16.94 14.30 2.52
N SER A 86 16.38 13.62 3.51
CA SER A 86 17.03 12.44 4.13
C SER A 86 17.05 11.27 3.15
N SER A 87 18.18 10.59 3.03
CA SER A 87 18.26 9.33 2.28
C SER A 87 17.69 8.16 3.09
N ASN A 88 17.43 7.01 2.43
CA ASN A 88 17.10 5.77 3.11
C ASN A 88 18.18 5.34 4.10
N GLU A 89 19.45 5.50 3.71
CA GLU A 89 20.61 5.18 4.54
C GLU A 89 20.70 6.06 5.77
N ASP A 90 20.46 7.37 5.65
CA ASP A 90 20.47 8.31 6.79
C ASP A 90 19.36 7.99 7.76
N SER A 91 18.16 7.73 7.24
CA SER A 91 17.02 7.30 8.06
C SER A 91 17.32 5.99 8.80
N GLN A 92 17.83 4.98 8.09
CA GLN A 92 18.16 3.68 8.69
C GLN A 92 19.28 3.79 9.73
N ARG A 93 20.32 4.60 9.48
CA ARG A 93 21.43 4.85 10.45
C ARG A 93 20.95 5.46 11.76
N SER A 94 19.87 6.24 11.74
CA SER A 94 19.31 6.85 12.95
C SER A 94 18.86 5.82 13.99
N PHE A 95 18.69 4.55 13.58
CA PHE A 95 18.26 3.43 14.41
C PHE A 95 19.39 2.53 14.92
N ASN A 96 20.66 2.85 14.67
CA ASN A 96 21.80 2.01 15.10
C ASN A 96 21.87 1.78 16.61
N GLY A 97 21.22 2.60 17.42
CA GLY A 97 21.12 2.46 18.88
C GLY A 97 20.01 1.53 19.38
N PHE A 98 19.14 1.03 18.50
CA PHE A 98 18.01 0.17 18.87
C PHE A 98 18.46 -1.29 18.98
N LYS A 99 18.88 -1.72 20.18
CA LYS A 99 19.52 -3.01 20.41
C LYS A 99 18.61 -4.24 20.28
N ASN A 100 17.30 -4.10 20.45
CA ASN A 100 16.39 -5.24 20.63
C ASN A 100 15.39 -5.45 19.48
N ASN A 101 15.31 -4.57 18.50
CA ASN A 101 14.33 -4.67 17.40
C ASN A 101 15.00 -4.41 16.06
N LYS A 102 14.75 -5.29 15.10
CA LYS A 102 15.03 -4.97 13.71
C LYS A 102 14.03 -3.90 13.26
N ILE A 103 14.52 -2.74 12.86
CA ILE A 103 13.72 -1.62 12.38
C ILE A 103 13.94 -1.47 10.90
N ILE A 104 12.88 -1.26 10.17
CA ILE A 104 12.88 -0.98 8.74
C ILE A 104 12.49 0.48 8.55
N SER A 105 13.19 1.16 7.66
CA SER A 105 12.93 2.53 7.25
C SER A 105 12.88 2.62 5.73
N CYS A 106 11.87 3.33 5.21
CA CYS A 106 11.71 3.60 3.79
C CYS A 106 11.38 5.08 3.61
N VAL A 107 12.14 5.78 2.79
CA VAL A 107 11.95 7.20 2.47
C VAL A 107 11.62 7.35 1.00
N ASP A 108 10.56 8.09 0.71
CA ASP A 108 10.07 8.37 -0.62
C ASP A 108 9.82 9.87 -0.80
N TYR A 109 10.01 10.34 -2.03
CA TYR A 109 9.74 11.72 -2.42
C TYR A 109 8.83 11.73 -3.64
N PHE A 110 7.79 12.55 -3.55
CA PHE A 110 6.74 12.72 -4.54
C PHE A 110 6.77 14.16 -5.08
N PRO A 111 7.54 14.41 -6.16
CA PRO A 111 7.69 15.76 -6.72
C PRO A 111 6.36 16.38 -7.21
N ASP A 112 5.48 15.59 -7.84
CA ASP A 112 4.20 16.06 -8.36
C ASP A 112 3.28 16.53 -7.19
N ARG A 113 3.28 15.78 -6.08
CA ARG A 113 2.55 16.14 -4.85
C ARG A 113 3.27 17.13 -3.95
N LYS A 114 4.52 17.43 -4.25
CA LYS A 114 5.40 18.23 -3.37
C LYS A 114 5.43 17.70 -1.94
N GLU A 115 5.55 16.41 -1.79
CA GLU A 115 5.52 15.72 -0.50
C GLU A 115 6.64 14.68 -0.39
N GLY A 116 7.24 14.58 0.79
CA GLY A 116 8.09 13.47 1.19
C GLY A 116 7.38 12.59 2.21
N GLN A 117 7.70 11.31 2.22
CA GLN A 117 7.20 10.32 3.17
C GLN A 117 8.37 9.53 3.74
N CYS A 118 8.35 9.28 5.05
CA CYS A 118 9.21 8.31 5.70
C CYS A 118 8.36 7.33 6.49
N HIS A 119 8.47 6.04 6.17
CA HIS A 119 7.78 4.97 6.86
C HIS A 119 8.77 4.15 7.66
N ILE A 120 8.62 4.17 8.99
CA ILE A 120 9.46 3.43 9.95
C ILE A 120 8.62 2.45 10.74
N TYR A 121 9.09 1.23 10.90
CA TYR A 121 8.37 0.21 11.68
C TYR A 121 9.26 -0.84 12.30
N SER A 122 8.77 -1.42 13.41
CA SER A 122 9.37 -2.60 14.05
C SER A 122 9.12 -3.84 13.21
N TYR A 123 10.14 -4.69 13.04
CA TYR A 123 9.99 -5.99 12.42
C TYR A 123 9.92 -7.11 13.49
N PRO A 124 9.00 -8.09 13.39
CA PRO A 124 8.02 -8.28 12.32
C PRO A 124 6.97 -7.16 12.25
N TYR A 125 6.47 -6.89 11.03
CA TYR A 125 5.53 -5.81 10.78
C TYR A 125 4.24 -5.97 11.61
N PRO A 126 3.82 -4.95 12.37
CA PRO A 126 2.81 -5.13 13.42
C PRO A 126 1.36 -5.00 12.98
N ALA A 127 1.09 -4.63 11.71
CA ALA A 127 -0.26 -4.32 11.25
C ALA A 127 -0.79 -5.32 10.20
N LYS A 128 -2.12 -5.35 10.03
CA LYS A 128 -2.79 -6.16 9.00
C LYS A 128 -2.84 -5.49 7.62
N TYR A 129 -2.55 -4.22 7.52
CA TYR A 129 -2.50 -3.45 6.29
C TYR A 129 -1.15 -2.75 6.15
N TYR A 130 -0.67 -2.67 4.92
CA TYR A 130 0.52 -1.94 4.54
C TYR A 130 0.12 -1.00 3.39
N GLU A 131 0.17 0.31 3.68
CA GLU A 131 -0.33 1.34 2.79
C GLU A 131 0.79 2.09 2.08
N TYR A 132 0.44 2.66 0.90
CA TYR A 132 1.30 3.54 0.12
C TYR A 132 2.69 2.96 -0.15
N ILE A 133 2.72 1.70 -0.59
CA ILE A 133 3.95 1.05 -1.03
C ILE A 133 4.40 1.69 -2.35
N THR A 134 5.67 2.05 -2.41
CA THR A 134 6.32 2.67 -3.57
C THR A 134 7.27 1.70 -4.25
N ASN A 135 7.87 2.11 -5.37
CA ASN A 135 8.95 1.37 -6.02
C ASN A 135 10.19 1.16 -5.12
N ASN A 136 10.36 2.00 -4.08
CA ASN A 136 11.45 1.87 -3.10
C ASN A 136 11.14 0.88 -1.97
N PHE A 137 10.02 0.15 -2.06
CA PHE A 137 9.62 -0.82 -1.06
C PHE A 137 10.76 -1.80 -0.71
N PRO A 138 11.16 -1.89 0.56
CA PRO A 138 12.17 -2.85 0.99
C PRO A 138 11.62 -4.26 0.91
N ASP A 139 12.45 -5.21 0.51
CA ASP A 139 12.06 -6.61 0.48
C ASP A 139 11.72 -7.14 1.87
N GLY A 140 10.83 -8.12 1.93
CA GLY A 140 10.44 -8.72 3.18
C GLY A 140 9.31 -9.72 3.03
N LEU A 141 9.02 -10.45 4.10
CA LEU A 141 7.90 -11.40 4.15
C LEU A 141 6.90 -10.95 5.23
N PHE A 142 5.71 -10.54 4.78
CA PHE A 142 4.67 -9.93 5.61
C PHE A 142 3.45 -10.85 5.75
N LYS A 143 3.60 -11.94 6.50
CA LYS A 143 2.58 -13.00 6.63
C LYS A 143 1.27 -12.56 7.28
N TYR A 144 1.28 -11.48 8.05
CA TYR A 144 0.10 -11.01 8.77
C TYR A 144 -0.66 -9.91 8.02
N VAL A 145 -0.06 -9.32 6.99
CA VAL A 145 -0.71 -8.29 6.17
C VAL A 145 -1.77 -8.93 5.29
N ARG A 146 -2.94 -8.32 5.24
CA ARG A 146 -4.11 -8.71 4.44
C ARG A 146 -4.49 -7.66 3.41
N GLU A 147 -4.25 -6.40 3.72
CA GLU A 147 -4.58 -5.28 2.85
C GLU A 147 -3.33 -4.52 2.46
N VAL A 148 -3.17 -4.29 1.17
CA VAL A 148 -2.02 -3.59 0.59
C VAL A 148 -2.52 -2.48 -0.30
N SER A 149 -1.94 -1.29 -0.17
CA SER A 149 -2.12 -0.24 -1.17
C SER A 149 -0.79 0.21 -1.75
N LEU A 150 -0.78 0.44 -3.05
CA LEU A 150 0.37 0.88 -3.83
C LEU A 150 0.16 2.33 -4.25
N TYR A 151 1.17 3.16 -4.07
CA TYR A 151 1.18 4.54 -4.55
C TYR A 151 2.59 4.96 -4.96
N ASP A 152 2.77 5.43 -6.18
CA ASP A 152 4.02 6.07 -6.63
C ASP A 152 3.70 7.05 -7.77
N GLU A 153 4.56 8.04 -7.97
CA GLU A 153 4.55 8.92 -9.14
C GLU A 153 5.35 8.35 -10.32
N ARG A 154 6.04 7.24 -10.10
CA ARG A 154 6.71 6.41 -11.12
C ARG A 154 5.87 5.17 -11.42
N PRO A 155 5.88 4.65 -12.65
CA PRO A 155 5.12 3.45 -12.96
C PRO A 155 5.58 2.23 -12.15
N PHE A 156 4.64 1.34 -11.87
CA PHE A 156 4.91 0.00 -11.37
C PHE A 156 5.04 -0.96 -12.55
N GLU A 157 6.19 -1.57 -12.73
CA GLU A 157 6.41 -2.56 -13.77
C GLU A 157 5.98 -3.96 -13.32
N HIS A 158 5.96 -4.92 -14.24
CA HIS A 158 5.54 -6.30 -13.96
C HIS A 158 6.32 -6.95 -12.80
N GLU A 159 7.63 -6.75 -12.75
CA GLU A 159 8.53 -7.29 -11.73
C GLU A 159 8.17 -6.77 -10.32
N PHE A 160 7.66 -5.55 -10.23
CA PHE A 160 7.19 -5.00 -8.96
C PHE A 160 5.98 -5.79 -8.43
N PHE A 161 5.04 -6.18 -9.29
CA PHE A 161 3.90 -7.00 -8.89
C PHE A 161 4.30 -8.42 -8.47
N ILE A 162 5.36 -9.00 -9.09
CA ILE A 162 5.97 -10.25 -8.63
C ILE A 162 6.52 -10.09 -7.21
N LYS A 163 7.23 -9.00 -6.94
CA LYS A 163 7.78 -8.68 -5.63
C LYS A 163 6.66 -8.54 -4.57
N ILE A 164 5.60 -7.82 -4.89
CA ILE A 164 4.43 -7.65 -4.01
C ILE A 164 3.76 -9.00 -3.70
N ALA A 165 3.50 -9.83 -4.68
CA ALA A 165 2.91 -11.15 -4.47
C ALA A 165 3.75 -12.04 -3.55
N LYS A 166 5.07 -12.03 -3.70
CA LYS A 166 6.01 -12.78 -2.85
C LYS A 166 6.08 -12.23 -1.43
N SER A 167 6.04 -10.91 -1.29
CA SER A 167 6.15 -10.24 0.02
C SER A 167 4.87 -10.37 0.85
N PHE A 168 3.70 -10.45 0.22
CA PHE A 168 2.39 -10.49 0.88
C PHE A 168 1.60 -11.75 0.48
N PRO A 169 2.05 -12.96 0.86
CA PRO A 169 1.47 -14.21 0.37
C PRO A 169 0.02 -14.46 0.80
N PHE A 170 -0.47 -13.75 1.82
CA PHE A 170 -1.84 -13.87 2.33
C PHE A 170 -2.67 -12.61 2.12
N MET A 171 -2.30 -11.79 1.13
CA MET A 171 -3.02 -10.57 0.79
C MET A 171 -4.43 -10.88 0.29
N GLU A 172 -5.42 -10.22 0.90
CA GLU A 172 -6.84 -10.33 0.56
C GLU A 172 -7.36 -9.12 -0.21
N LYS A 173 -6.73 -7.95 -0.04
CA LYS A 173 -7.08 -6.72 -0.73
C LYS A 173 -5.84 -6.04 -1.31
N LEU A 174 -5.93 -5.64 -2.57
CA LEU A 174 -4.92 -4.84 -3.25
C LEU A 174 -5.58 -3.61 -3.88
N THR A 175 -5.07 -2.43 -3.53
CA THR A 175 -5.47 -1.16 -4.14
C THR A 175 -4.28 -0.55 -4.85
N VAL A 176 -4.47 -0.05 -6.07
CA VAL A 176 -3.42 0.59 -6.87
C VAL A 176 -3.82 2.03 -7.16
N TYR A 177 -3.01 2.96 -6.65
CA TYR A 177 -3.10 4.39 -6.94
C TYR A 177 -1.91 4.79 -7.80
N ASN A 178 -2.07 4.73 -9.12
CA ASN A 178 -1.02 5.15 -10.04
C ASN A 178 -1.59 5.44 -11.44
N ASN A 179 -1.53 6.67 -11.85
CA ASN A 179 -2.02 7.12 -13.16
C ASN A 179 -0.94 7.13 -14.25
N LYS A 180 0.29 6.70 -13.94
CA LYS A 180 1.38 6.63 -14.92
C LYS A 180 1.34 5.29 -15.66
N PRO A 181 1.43 5.29 -17.00
CA PRO A 181 1.47 4.07 -17.79
C PRO A 181 2.75 3.26 -17.52
N GLN A 182 2.66 1.93 -17.65
CA GLN A 182 3.85 1.07 -17.63
C GLN A 182 4.77 1.42 -18.82
N MET A 183 6.07 1.44 -18.59
CA MET A 183 7.06 1.72 -19.64
C MET A 183 7.40 0.45 -20.43
N ASN A 184 7.47 -0.70 -19.75
CA ASN A 184 7.79 -1.99 -20.34
C ASN A 184 6.51 -2.76 -20.64
N LYS A 185 5.88 -2.49 -21.78
CA LYS A 185 4.71 -3.25 -22.25
C LYS A 185 5.20 -4.54 -22.91
N PHE A 186 4.77 -5.68 -22.37
CA PHE A 186 4.97 -6.95 -23.06
C PHE A 186 4.13 -6.98 -24.34
N ASP A 187 4.82 -7.07 -25.49
CA ASP A 187 4.16 -7.31 -26.77
C ASP A 187 3.73 -8.78 -26.84
N GLU A 188 2.43 -9.02 -27.00
CA GLU A 188 1.85 -10.35 -27.24
C GLU A 188 2.48 -11.07 -28.46
N ARG A 189 3.18 -10.32 -29.32
CA ARG A 189 3.76 -10.79 -30.58
C ARG A 189 5.21 -11.25 -30.49
N SER A 190 5.89 -10.97 -29.40
CA SER A 190 7.29 -11.41 -29.22
C SER A 190 7.36 -12.88 -28.82
N LYS A 191 7.17 -13.77 -29.84
CA LYS A 191 7.27 -15.24 -29.66
C LYS A 191 8.67 -15.75 -29.38
N ASP A 192 9.70 -14.90 -29.44
CA ASP A 192 11.11 -15.30 -29.40
C ASP A 192 11.80 -15.21 -28.04
N ASP A 193 11.16 -14.62 -27.04
CA ASP A 193 11.72 -14.60 -25.69
C ASP A 193 11.10 -15.74 -24.87
N ASN A 194 11.80 -16.86 -24.78
CA ASN A 194 11.50 -18.05 -23.96
C ASN A 194 11.46 -17.75 -22.44
N ARG A 195 11.18 -16.53 -22.05
CA ARG A 195 10.77 -16.20 -20.70
C ARG A 195 9.27 -16.52 -20.58
N HIS A 196 8.98 -17.79 -20.32
CA HIS A 196 7.75 -18.18 -19.66
C HIS A 196 7.74 -17.50 -18.30
N LEU A 197 7.41 -16.21 -18.25
CA LEU A 197 7.05 -15.53 -17.02
C LEU A 197 5.83 -16.28 -16.50
N SER A 198 6.03 -17.08 -15.46
CA SER A 198 4.89 -17.73 -14.82
C SER A 198 3.95 -16.64 -14.35
N ALA A 199 2.68 -16.70 -14.75
CA ALA A 199 1.67 -15.74 -14.35
C ALA A 199 1.68 -15.55 -12.83
N ILE A 200 1.65 -14.30 -12.39
CA ILE A 200 1.68 -13.97 -10.96
C ILE A 200 0.41 -14.51 -10.31
N GLN A 201 0.56 -15.21 -9.19
CA GLN A 201 -0.57 -15.77 -8.46
C GLN A 201 -0.86 -14.95 -7.20
N TYR A 202 -2.15 -14.68 -6.97
CA TYR A 202 -2.68 -14.04 -5.78
C TYR A 202 -3.75 -14.94 -5.13
N PRO A 203 -3.36 -16.03 -4.47
CA PRO A 203 -4.29 -17.12 -4.10
C PRO A 203 -5.38 -16.70 -3.11
N TYR A 204 -5.15 -15.66 -2.33
CA TYR A 204 -6.09 -15.19 -1.29
C TYR A 204 -6.75 -13.86 -1.62
N LEU A 205 -6.45 -13.26 -2.78
CA LEU A 205 -7.00 -11.96 -3.15
C LEU A 205 -8.52 -12.04 -3.32
N ARG A 206 -9.24 -11.17 -2.65
CA ARG A 206 -10.70 -11.07 -2.66
C ARG A 206 -11.20 -9.76 -3.26
N LEU A 207 -10.40 -8.72 -3.12
CA LEU A 207 -10.71 -7.39 -3.65
C LEU A 207 -9.50 -6.82 -4.37
N LEU A 208 -9.69 -6.48 -5.63
CA LEU A 208 -8.75 -5.70 -6.45
C LEU A 208 -9.38 -4.35 -6.77
N ASP A 209 -8.74 -3.28 -6.33
CA ASP A 209 -9.19 -1.92 -6.54
C ASP A 209 -8.23 -1.18 -7.47
N LEU A 210 -8.70 -0.86 -8.67
CA LEU A 210 -7.98 -0.17 -9.74
C LEU A 210 -8.68 1.13 -10.15
N PHE A 211 -9.50 1.69 -9.26
CA PHE A 211 -10.30 2.86 -9.57
C PHE A 211 -9.43 4.07 -9.95
N ASP A 212 -8.36 4.31 -9.21
CA ASP A 212 -7.41 5.40 -9.44
C ASP A 212 -6.12 4.92 -10.13
N ALA A 213 -6.24 3.95 -11.04
CA ALA A 213 -5.12 3.33 -11.73
C ALA A 213 -5.18 3.53 -13.24
N HIS A 214 -4.01 3.66 -13.89
CA HIS A 214 -3.92 3.65 -15.35
C HIS A 214 -4.40 2.32 -15.95
N ASP A 215 -4.90 2.33 -17.17
CA ASP A 215 -5.40 1.14 -17.88
C ASP A 215 -4.39 -0.03 -17.94
N ASP A 216 -3.11 0.27 -18.00
CA ASP A 216 -2.04 -0.74 -18.03
C ASP A 216 -2.04 -1.64 -16.76
N TYR A 217 -2.52 -1.12 -15.63
CA TYR A 217 -2.67 -1.95 -14.42
C TYR A 217 -3.89 -2.87 -14.51
N ALA A 218 -4.96 -2.44 -15.15
CA ALA A 218 -6.06 -3.35 -15.46
C ALA A 218 -5.60 -4.46 -16.44
N GLU A 219 -4.79 -4.13 -17.43
CA GLU A 219 -4.14 -5.14 -18.27
C GLU A 219 -3.22 -6.08 -17.49
N GLN A 220 -2.43 -5.55 -16.55
CA GLN A 220 -1.55 -6.35 -15.70
C GLN A 220 -2.29 -7.46 -14.97
N PHE A 221 -3.50 -7.19 -14.48
CA PHE A 221 -4.28 -8.16 -13.71
C PHE A 221 -5.24 -8.98 -14.55
N LEU A 222 -5.79 -8.43 -15.62
CA LEU A 222 -6.80 -9.13 -16.43
C LEU A 222 -6.21 -10.04 -17.51
N LEU A 223 -4.99 -9.77 -17.99
CA LEU A 223 -4.32 -10.64 -18.94
C LEU A 223 -3.84 -11.92 -18.27
N GLU A 224 -4.34 -13.07 -18.75
CA GLU A 224 -4.10 -14.40 -18.14
C GLU A 224 -2.64 -14.84 -18.12
N PHE A 225 -1.84 -14.37 -19.09
CA PHE A 225 -0.41 -14.67 -19.13
C PHE A 225 0.42 -13.80 -18.20
N LYS A 226 -0.10 -12.66 -17.72
CA LYS A 226 0.55 -11.81 -16.71
C LYS A 226 0.16 -12.19 -15.28
N THR A 227 -1.11 -12.50 -15.05
CA THR A 227 -1.66 -12.74 -13.71
C THR A 227 -2.70 -13.85 -13.74
N CYS A 228 -2.67 -14.71 -12.74
CA CYS A 228 -3.71 -15.69 -12.46
C CYS A 228 -4.50 -15.22 -11.23
N LEU A 229 -5.69 -14.67 -11.46
CA LEU A 229 -6.59 -14.23 -10.41
C LEU A 229 -7.30 -15.42 -9.74
N PRO A 230 -7.67 -15.34 -8.46
CA PRO A 230 -8.46 -16.36 -7.79
C PRO A 230 -9.92 -16.30 -8.22
N ILE A 231 -10.64 -17.41 -8.03
CA ILE A 231 -12.09 -17.48 -8.20
C ILE A 231 -12.75 -16.63 -7.10
N LYS A 232 -13.85 -15.94 -7.44
CA LYS A 232 -14.63 -15.07 -6.54
C LYS A 232 -13.91 -13.79 -6.13
N LEU A 233 -13.36 -13.09 -7.11
CA LEU A 233 -12.75 -11.78 -6.94
C LEU A 233 -13.79 -10.66 -7.04
N ASN A 234 -13.69 -9.67 -6.17
CA ASN A 234 -14.36 -8.38 -6.33
C ASN A 234 -13.41 -7.42 -7.07
N LEU A 235 -13.88 -6.76 -8.11
CA LEU A 235 -13.12 -5.81 -8.92
C LEU A 235 -13.75 -4.42 -8.87
N HIS A 236 -12.99 -3.42 -8.43
CA HIS A 236 -13.35 -2.01 -8.55
C HIS A 236 -12.58 -1.37 -9.68
N VAL A 237 -13.27 -0.83 -10.68
CA VAL A 237 -12.65 -0.24 -11.87
C VAL A 237 -13.64 0.67 -12.61
N HIS A 238 -13.15 1.65 -13.37
CA HIS A 238 -13.99 2.41 -14.28
C HIS A 238 -14.47 1.55 -15.45
N PHE A 239 -15.73 1.71 -15.85
CA PHE A 239 -16.29 1.03 -17.04
C PHE A 239 -15.48 1.31 -18.31
N SER A 240 -15.05 2.56 -18.49
CA SER A 240 -14.24 2.98 -19.62
C SER A 240 -12.89 2.25 -19.69
N THR A 241 -12.21 2.07 -18.55
CA THR A 241 -10.98 1.28 -18.44
C THR A 241 -11.24 -0.18 -18.80
N LEU A 242 -12.25 -0.79 -18.22
CA LEU A 242 -12.59 -2.18 -18.49
C LEU A 242 -12.94 -2.40 -19.97
N SER A 243 -13.72 -1.50 -20.57
CA SER A 243 -14.07 -1.53 -21.99
C SER A 243 -12.83 -1.43 -22.89
N ARG A 244 -11.89 -0.52 -22.61
CA ARG A 244 -10.65 -0.38 -23.39
C ARG A 244 -9.77 -1.62 -23.29
N VAL A 245 -9.53 -2.10 -22.08
CA VAL A 245 -8.63 -3.23 -21.79
C VAL A 245 -9.16 -4.55 -22.37
N THR A 246 -10.48 -4.73 -22.38
CA THR A 246 -11.14 -5.91 -22.93
C THR A 246 -11.49 -5.78 -24.43
N HIS A 247 -11.08 -4.69 -25.08
CA HIS A 247 -11.44 -4.38 -26.48
C HIS A 247 -12.96 -4.45 -26.71
N ASN A 248 -13.71 -3.68 -25.93
CA ASN A 248 -15.18 -3.71 -25.90
C ASN A 248 -15.74 -5.12 -25.64
N PHE A 249 -15.16 -5.83 -24.66
CA PHE A 249 -15.58 -7.17 -24.23
C PHE A 249 -15.42 -8.28 -25.29
N THR A 250 -14.40 -8.15 -26.14
CA THR A 250 -14.10 -9.14 -27.19
C THR A 250 -12.74 -9.83 -27.04
N ARG A 251 -11.82 -9.30 -26.23
CA ARG A 251 -10.44 -9.77 -26.08
C ARG A 251 -10.39 -11.11 -25.34
N ASN A 252 -10.00 -12.19 -26.03
CA ASN A 252 -9.94 -13.54 -25.44
C ASN A 252 -8.96 -13.65 -24.28
N ALA A 253 -7.79 -13.00 -24.34
CA ALA A 253 -6.74 -13.08 -23.31
C ALA A 253 -7.14 -12.54 -21.91
N THR A 254 -8.27 -11.83 -21.80
CA THR A 254 -8.80 -11.34 -20.52
C THR A 254 -10.00 -12.16 -20.01
N ARG A 255 -10.58 -13.04 -20.84
CA ARG A 255 -11.81 -13.79 -20.51
C ARG A 255 -11.67 -14.67 -19.28
N MET A 256 -10.58 -15.42 -19.17
CA MET A 256 -10.37 -16.33 -18.04
C MET A 256 -10.34 -15.61 -16.70
N ASN A 257 -9.67 -14.46 -16.62
CA ASN A 257 -9.64 -13.68 -15.36
C ASN A 257 -10.96 -12.92 -15.13
N CYS A 258 -11.58 -12.38 -16.18
CA CYS A 258 -12.90 -11.74 -16.07
C CYS A 258 -13.98 -12.72 -15.59
N ALA A 259 -13.96 -13.97 -16.01
CA ALA A 259 -14.90 -15.01 -15.56
C ALA A 259 -14.77 -15.37 -14.05
N LYS A 260 -13.71 -14.95 -13.39
CA LYS A 260 -13.49 -15.17 -11.93
C LYS A 260 -14.08 -14.06 -11.06
N ILE A 261 -14.54 -12.97 -11.67
CA ILE A 261 -15.11 -11.82 -10.99
C ILE A 261 -16.55 -12.14 -10.60
N ILE A 262 -16.88 -12.01 -9.31
CA ILE A 262 -18.25 -12.25 -8.78
C ILE A 262 -18.99 -10.97 -8.46
N ASP A 263 -18.28 -9.91 -8.17
CA ASP A 263 -18.83 -8.59 -7.90
C ASP A 263 -17.93 -7.54 -8.53
N SER A 264 -18.51 -6.62 -9.25
CA SER A 264 -17.77 -5.51 -9.84
C SER A 264 -18.40 -4.19 -9.47
N GLY A 265 -17.68 -3.38 -8.67
CA GLY A 265 -17.95 -1.97 -8.48
C GLY A 265 -17.51 -1.20 -9.74
N VAL A 266 -18.41 -1.09 -10.74
CA VAL A 266 -18.10 -0.41 -12.00
C VAL A 266 -18.72 0.98 -11.97
N SER A 267 -17.88 2.01 -12.05
CA SER A 267 -18.33 3.39 -12.19
C SER A 267 -18.46 3.80 -13.67
N GLY A 268 -19.52 4.50 -14.02
CA GLY A 268 -19.66 5.19 -15.31
C GLY A 268 -20.29 4.41 -16.48
N GLY A 269 -20.89 3.26 -16.30
CA GLY A 269 -21.51 2.46 -17.37
C GLY A 269 -23.03 2.38 -17.30
N ASN A 270 -23.75 3.51 -17.37
CA ASN A 270 -25.18 3.55 -17.05
C ASN A 270 -26.15 3.10 -18.15
N SER A 271 -25.69 2.86 -19.39
CA SER A 271 -26.60 2.41 -20.45
C SER A 271 -26.99 0.94 -20.32
N SER A 272 -28.20 0.58 -20.73
CA SER A 272 -28.68 -0.80 -20.74
C SER A 272 -27.79 -1.72 -21.60
N THR A 273 -27.27 -1.20 -22.70
CA THR A 273 -26.36 -1.91 -23.62
C THR A 273 -25.03 -2.22 -22.94
N SER A 274 -24.43 -1.25 -22.24
CA SER A 274 -23.18 -1.43 -21.49
C SER A 274 -23.32 -2.52 -20.42
N LYS A 275 -24.43 -2.51 -19.70
CA LYS A 275 -24.76 -3.51 -18.68
C LYS A 275 -24.89 -4.91 -19.25
N GLN A 276 -25.53 -5.04 -20.42
CA GLN A 276 -25.70 -6.34 -21.08
C GLN A 276 -24.35 -6.89 -21.58
N LEU A 277 -23.57 -6.09 -22.28
CA LEU A 277 -22.25 -6.49 -22.79
C LEU A 277 -21.33 -6.97 -21.66
N LEU A 278 -21.32 -6.26 -20.52
CA LEU A 278 -20.52 -6.65 -19.38
C LEU A 278 -21.01 -7.97 -18.77
N LYS A 279 -22.34 -8.16 -18.63
CA LYS A 279 -22.92 -9.41 -18.15
C LYS A 279 -22.58 -10.62 -19.01
N ASP A 280 -22.62 -10.45 -20.33
CA ASP A 280 -22.31 -11.53 -21.26
C ASP A 280 -20.82 -11.91 -21.25
N TYR A 281 -19.96 -10.97 -20.84
CA TYR A 281 -18.51 -11.17 -20.77
C TYR A 281 -18.04 -11.72 -19.41
N VAL A 282 -18.72 -11.34 -18.35
CA VAL A 282 -18.43 -11.73 -16.95
C VAL A 282 -19.58 -12.62 -16.47
N SER A 283 -19.60 -13.88 -16.89
CA SER A 283 -20.75 -14.80 -16.95
C SER A 283 -21.64 -14.91 -15.70
N ASP A 284 -21.14 -14.64 -14.47
CA ASP A 284 -21.90 -14.82 -13.22
C ASP A 284 -21.78 -13.63 -12.23
N ALA A 285 -21.22 -12.51 -12.66
CA ALA A 285 -20.96 -11.40 -11.73
C ALA A 285 -22.23 -10.61 -11.38
N LYS A 286 -22.37 -10.33 -10.10
CA LYS A 286 -23.27 -9.27 -9.61
C LYS A 286 -22.62 -7.91 -9.89
N ILE A 287 -23.10 -7.22 -10.91
CA ILE A 287 -22.56 -5.93 -11.33
C ILE A 287 -23.24 -4.81 -10.56
N ILE A 288 -22.51 -4.12 -9.69
CA ILE A 288 -22.95 -2.93 -8.97
C ILE A 288 -22.43 -1.71 -9.71
N PHE A 289 -23.32 -0.96 -10.34
CA PHE A 289 -22.98 0.32 -10.94
C PHE A 289 -23.09 1.42 -9.89
N SER A 290 -21.97 1.99 -9.50
CA SER A 290 -21.97 3.20 -8.69
C SER A 290 -22.17 4.41 -9.61
N ASN A 291 -23.17 5.24 -9.28
CA ASN A 291 -23.24 6.57 -9.89
C ASN A 291 -22.01 7.34 -9.41
N SER A 292 -21.14 7.78 -10.34
CA SER A 292 -20.14 8.78 -10.03
C SER A 292 -20.89 10.01 -9.50
N VAL A 293 -20.71 10.31 -8.23
CA VAL A 293 -21.01 11.66 -7.72
C VAL A 293 -19.94 12.53 -8.35
N GLU A 294 -20.37 13.46 -9.24
CA GLU A 294 -19.56 14.52 -9.80
C GLU A 294 -18.95 15.40 -8.71
#